data_435f28319b2b16b487251e374b26b747
#
_entry.id   435f28319b2b16b487251e374b26b747
#
_cell.length_a   1.000
_cell.length_b   1.000
_cell.length_c   1.000
_cell.angle_alpha   90.00
_cell.angle_beta   90.00
_cell.angle_gamma   90.00
#
_symmetry.space_group_name_H-M   'P 1'
#
loop_
_entity.id
_entity.type
_entity.pdbx_description
1 polymer ?
#
loop_
_entity_poly.entity_id
_entity_poly.type
_entity_poly.pdbx_seq_one_letter_code
_entity_poly.pdbx_strand_id
1 'polypeptide(L)'
;MLRAMAVVAIVSLAGAASAAAQGTAAQGEKVFAAQKCGLCHSVNGKGNPKGPLEEAAGKLSAADLRAWITDAKGMTAKTKATRKPAMKEFALPKEDVDALVAYLSSIKAK
;
A
#
# COMPACT_ATOMS: atom_id res chain seq x y z
N MET A 1 -20.72 54.32 -29.13
CA MET A 1 -19.70 53.30 -29.40
C MET A 1 -19.58 52.39 -28.20
N LEU A 2 -20.25 51.26 -28.22
CA LEU A 2 -20.15 50.27 -27.16
C LEU A 2 -19.06 49.27 -27.55
N ARG A 3 -17.98 49.27 -26.77
CA ARG A 3 -16.95 48.20 -26.84
C ARG A 3 -17.35 47.09 -25.88
N ALA A 4 -17.82 46.00 -26.42
CA ALA A 4 -18.04 44.79 -25.66
C ALA A 4 -16.66 44.17 -25.31
N MET A 5 -16.30 44.20 -24.01
CA MET A 5 -15.19 43.45 -23.50
C MET A 5 -15.65 42.02 -23.27
N ALA A 6 -15.21 41.11 -24.09
CA ALA A 6 -15.38 39.67 -23.84
C ALA A 6 -14.45 39.25 -22.69
N VAL A 7 -15.06 38.93 -21.56
CA VAL A 7 -14.33 38.30 -20.45
C VAL A 7 -14.16 36.81 -20.79
N VAL A 8 -12.96 36.44 -21.16
CA VAL A 8 -12.62 35.02 -21.33
C VAL A 8 -12.40 34.46 -19.93
N ALA A 9 -13.36 33.71 -19.47
CA ALA A 9 -13.23 32.93 -18.23
C ALA A 9 -12.30 31.74 -18.53
N ILE A 10 -11.07 31.80 -18.08
CA ILE A 10 -10.16 30.65 -18.11
C ILE A 10 -10.58 29.72 -16.99
N VAL A 11 -11.28 28.65 -17.34
CA VAL A 11 -11.55 27.57 -16.40
C VAL A 11 -10.28 26.74 -16.28
N SER A 12 -9.56 26.94 -15.20
CA SER A 12 -8.42 26.10 -14.86
C SER A 12 -8.94 24.77 -14.35
N LEU A 13 -8.89 23.73 -15.20
CA LEU A 13 -9.06 22.37 -14.74
C LEU A 13 -7.81 21.99 -13.97
N ALA A 14 -7.81 22.21 -12.66
CA ALA A 14 -6.80 21.63 -11.78
C ALA A 14 -7.00 20.11 -11.74
N GLY A 15 -6.03 19.36 -12.22
CA GLY A 15 -6.12 17.92 -12.37
C GLY A 15 -6.35 17.18 -11.05
N ALA A 16 -7.32 16.28 -11.02
CA ALA A 16 -7.64 15.40 -9.91
C ALA A 16 -6.65 14.22 -9.72
N ALA A 17 -5.53 14.19 -10.46
CA ALA A 17 -4.62 13.02 -10.51
C ALA A 17 -3.87 12.75 -9.20
N SER A 18 -3.59 13.76 -8.35
CA SER A 18 -2.82 13.57 -7.11
C SER A 18 -3.66 13.02 -5.95
N ALA A 19 -4.97 13.20 -5.95
CA ALA A 19 -5.86 12.70 -4.90
C ALA A 19 -6.00 11.18 -4.90
N ALA A 20 -5.97 10.53 -6.08
CA ALA A 20 -6.09 9.08 -6.22
C ALA A 20 -4.86 8.34 -5.66
N ALA A 21 -3.63 8.87 -5.86
CA ALA A 21 -2.40 8.27 -5.35
C ALA A 21 -2.31 8.36 -3.80
N GLN A 22 -2.74 9.47 -3.20
CA GLN A 22 -2.78 9.63 -1.75
C GLN A 22 -3.84 8.74 -1.10
N GLY A 23 -5.03 8.59 -1.74
CA GLY A 23 -6.09 7.71 -1.27
C GLY A 23 -5.67 6.24 -1.22
N THR A 24 -4.78 5.81 -2.12
CA THR A 24 -4.34 4.42 -2.20
C THR A 24 -3.55 3.97 -0.97
N ALA A 25 -2.58 4.74 -0.51
CA ALA A 25 -1.81 4.40 0.70
C ALA A 25 -2.68 4.44 1.96
N ALA A 26 -3.56 5.44 2.10
CA ALA A 26 -4.49 5.53 3.21
C ALA A 26 -5.49 4.37 3.22
N GLN A 27 -5.96 3.94 2.06
CA GLN A 27 -6.80 2.77 1.93
C GLN A 27 -6.03 1.50 2.32
N GLY A 28 -4.77 1.39 1.94
CA GLY A 28 -3.90 0.28 2.31
C GLY A 28 -3.74 0.13 3.83
N GLU A 29 -3.62 1.23 4.54
CA GLU A 29 -3.58 1.21 6.01
C GLU A 29 -4.86 0.64 6.60
N LYS A 30 -6.02 0.99 6.04
CA LYS A 30 -7.31 0.44 6.45
C LYS A 30 -7.42 -1.05 6.16
N VAL A 31 -6.97 -1.49 4.99
CA VAL A 31 -6.94 -2.91 4.62
C VAL A 31 -6.01 -3.68 5.55
N PHE A 32 -4.85 -3.13 5.87
CA PHE A 32 -3.90 -3.71 6.82
C PHE A 32 -4.56 -3.98 8.18
N ALA A 33 -5.30 -3.02 8.70
CA ALA A 33 -6.03 -3.17 9.95
C ALA A 33 -7.16 -4.20 9.84
N ALA A 34 -7.96 -4.12 8.77
CA ALA A 34 -9.09 -5.02 8.55
C ALA A 34 -8.68 -6.48 8.38
N GLN A 35 -7.54 -6.73 7.73
CA GLN A 35 -7.00 -8.07 7.52
C GLN A 35 -6.17 -8.59 8.71
N LYS A 36 -6.07 -7.80 9.77
CA LYS A 36 -5.36 -8.17 11.02
C LYS A 36 -3.89 -8.51 10.79
N CYS A 37 -3.24 -7.81 9.89
CA CYS A 37 -1.81 -8.00 9.60
C CYS A 37 -0.95 -7.74 10.84
N GLY A 38 -1.42 -6.89 11.75
CA GLY A 38 -0.77 -6.59 13.02
C GLY A 38 -0.65 -7.76 14.00
N LEU A 39 -1.36 -8.87 13.79
CA LEU A 39 -1.19 -10.08 14.61
C LEU A 39 0.21 -10.71 14.40
N CYS A 40 0.79 -10.54 13.22
CA CYS A 40 2.10 -11.10 12.88
C CYS A 40 3.15 -10.02 12.59
N HIS A 41 2.74 -8.80 12.29
CA HIS A 41 3.63 -7.72 11.88
C HIS A 41 3.44 -6.47 12.72
N SER A 42 4.47 -5.62 12.74
CA SER A 42 4.37 -4.28 13.32
C SER A 42 4.69 -3.20 12.29
N VAL A 43 4.06 -2.06 12.45
CA VAL A 43 4.32 -0.82 11.73
C VAL A 43 4.37 0.32 12.74
N ASN A 44 5.43 1.10 12.73
CA ASN A 44 5.65 2.22 13.67
C ASN A 44 5.50 1.78 15.15
N GLY A 45 5.99 0.59 15.47
CA GLY A 45 5.92 0.02 16.81
C GLY A 45 4.56 -0.54 17.22
N LYS A 46 3.55 -0.49 16.34
CA LYS A 46 2.21 -1.04 16.60
C LYS A 46 2.06 -2.41 15.96
N GLY A 47 1.60 -3.38 16.73
CA GLY A 47 1.42 -4.75 16.30
C GLY A 47 2.45 -5.69 16.90
N ASN A 48 2.72 -6.81 16.23
CA ASN A 48 3.64 -7.83 16.72
C ASN A 48 5.10 -7.39 16.49
N PRO A 49 5.88 -7.15 17.57
CA PRO A 49 7.26 -6.65 17.44
C PRO A 49 8.23 -7.66 16.81
N LYS A 50 7.84 -8.91 16.67
CA LYS A 50 8.65 -9.94 16.02
C LYS A 50 8.63 -9.86 14.49
N GLY A 51 7.73 -9.07 13.92
CA GLY A 51 7.59 -8.93 12.48
C GLY A 51 7.54 -7.47 12.01
N PRO A 52 8.55 -6.63 12.31
CA PRO A 52 8.56 -5.23 11.86
C PRO A 52 8.63 -5.18 10.33
N LEU A 53 7.74 -4.39 9.73
CA LEU A 53 7.64 -4.28 8.27
C LEU A 53 8.48 -3.17 7.68
N GLU A 54 8.93 -2.20 8.47
CA GLU A 54 9.78 -1.11 7.98
C GLU A 54 11.05 -1.65 7.31
N GLU A 55 11.72 -2.58 7.97
CA GLU A 55 12.93 -3.19 7.44
C GLU A 55 12.62 -4.12 6.26
N ALA A 56 11.65 -5.00 6.41
CA ALA A 56 11.28 -5.95 5.36
C ALA A 56 10.78 -5.23 4.09
N ALA A 57 9.91 -4.24 4.24
CA ALA A 57 9.38 -3.47 3.12
C ALA A 57 10.48 -2.68 2.38
N GLY A 58 11.51 -2.25 3.09
CA GLY A 58 12.65 -1.55 2.49
C GLY A 58 13.49 -2.42 1.56
N LYS A 59 13.46 -3.74 1.74
CA LYS A 59 14.23 -4.71 0.96
C LYS A 59 13.46 -5.33 -0.20
N LEU A 60 12.14 -5.15 -0.25
CA LEU A 60 11.27 -5.79 -1.22
C LEU A 60 10.81 -4.82 -2.29
N SER A 61 10.75 -5.31 -3.53
CA SER A 61 10.09 -4.59 -4.63
C SER A 61 8.58 -4.59 -4.45
N ALA A 62 7.88 -3.72 -5.17
CA ALA A 62 6.41 -3.74 -5.19
C ALA A 62 5.86 -5.09 -5.68
N ALA A 63 6.53 -5.72 -6.65
CA ALA A 63 6.15 -7.05 -7.13
C ALA A 63 6.29 -8.12 -6.04
N ASP A 64 7.36 -8.07 -5.25
CA ASP A 64 7.59 -9.01 -4.14
C ASP A 64 6.56 -8.77 -3.01
N LEU A 65 6.26 -7.53 -2.68
CA LEU A 65 5.22 -7.21 -1.70
C LEU A 65 3.86 -7.77 -2.13
N ARG A 66 3.53 -7.61 -3.39
CA ARG A 66 2.31 -8.17 -3.96
C ARG A 66 2.29 -9.68 -3.87
N ALA A 67 3.39 -10.33 -4.24
CA ALA A 67 3.51 -11.80 -4.20
C ALA A 67 3.35 -12.34 -2.76
N TRP A 68 3.90 -11.68 -1.75
CA TRP A 68 3.71 -12.07 -0.37
C TRP A 68 2.25 -12.00 0.09
N ILE A 69 1.49 -11.05 -0.42
CA ILE A 69 0.07 -10.91 -0.08
C ILE A 69 -0.77 -11.97 -0.79
N THR A 70 -0.53 -12.20 -2.08
CA THR A 70 -1.39 -13.02 -2.94
C THR A 70 -0.93 -14.47 -3.10
N ASP A 71 0.34 -14.74 -2.87
CA ASP A 71 0.97 -16.07 -2.99
C ASP A 71 2.03 -16.28 -1.89
N ALA A 72 1.63 -16.07 -0.66
CA ALA A 72 2.52 -16.22 0.49
C ALA A 72 3.15 -17.62 0.59
N LYS A 73 2.40 -18.65 0.25
CA LYS A 73 2.88 -20.03 0.24
C LYS A 73 4.02 -20.21 -0.76
N GLY A 74 3.85 -19.71 -1.98
CA GLY A 74 4.90 -19.73 -3.01
C GLY A 74 6.12 -18.93 -2.60
N MET A 75 5.93 -17.76 -2.01
CA MET A 75 7.03 -16.92 -1.53
C MET A 75 7.77 -17.54 -0.35
N THR A 76 7.05 -18.18 0.57
CA THR A 76 7.66 -18.92 1.68
C THR A 76 8.58 -20.03 1.16
N ALA A 77 8.14 -20.80 0.17
CA ALA A 77 8.93 -21.84 -0.46
C ALA A 77 10.14 -21.28 -1.21
N LYS A 78 9.93 -20.25 -2.02
CA LYS A 78 10.98 -19.62 -2.83
C LYS A 78 12.09 -19.01 -1.98
N THR A 79 11.72 -18.32 -0.90
CA THR A 79 12.68 -17.63 -0.02
C THR A 79 13.19 -18.51 1.12
N LYS A 80 12.65 -19.69 1.28
CA LYS A 80 12.95 -20.61 2.39
C LYS A 80 12.70 -19.96 3.75
N ALA A 81 11.66 -19.18 3.85
CA ALA A 81 11.29 -18.52 5.10
C ALA A 81 10.93 -19.54 6.18
N THR A 82 11.41 -19.29 7.39
CA THR A 82 11.30 -20.24 8.52
C THR A 82 10.40 -19.74 9.65
N ARG A 83 9.94 -18.50 9.57
CA ARG A 83 9.08 -17.93 10.61
C ARG A 83 7.78 -18.72 10.77
N LYS A 84 7.38 -18.96 12.01
CA LYS A 84 6.15 -19.68 12.35
C LYS A 84 5.21 -18.81 13.17
N PRO A 85 3.90 -18.87 12.91
CA PRO A 85 3.26 -19.55 11.77
C PRO A 85 3.64 -18.89 10.45
N ALA A 86 3.63 -19.67 9.37
CA ALA A 86 3.88 -19.13 8.04
C ALA A 86 2.80 -18.12 7.65
N MET A 87 3.16 -17.11 6.87
CA MET A 87 2.22 -16.13 6.39
C MET A 87 1.15 -16.80 5.51
N LYS A 88 -0.11 -16.46 5.75
CA LYS A 88 -1.23 -16.97 4.96
C LYS A 88 -1.46 -16.11 3.71
N GLU A 89 -2.09 -16.68 2.71
CA GLU A 89 -2.54 -15.98 1.52
C GLU A 89 -3.82 -15.19 1.78
N PHE A 90 -4.01 -14.10 1.06
CA PHE A 90 -5.18 -13.25 1.15
C PHE A 90 -5.87 -13.16 -0.21
N ALA A 91 -7.13 -13.57 -0.26
CA ALA A 91 -7.97 -13.43 -1.44
C ALA A 91 -8.68 -12.07 -1.40
N LEU A 92 -7.97 -11.02 -1.77
CA LEU A 92 -8.46 -9.64 -1.74
C LEU A 92 -8.76 -9.13 -3.15
N PRO A 93 -9.71 -8.19 -3.30
CA PRO A 93 -9.88 -7.46 -4.55
C PRO A 93 -8.57 -6.80 -4.98
N LYS A 94 -8.38 -6.66 -6.28
CA LYS A 94 -7.16 -6.04 -6.83
C LYS A 94 -6.87 -4.66 -6.24
N GLU A 95 -7.90 -3.85 -6.05
CA GLU A 95 -7.79 -2.50 -5.47
C GLU A 95 -7.21 -2.54 -4.06
N ASP A 96 -7.61 -3.51 -3.25
CA ASP A 96 -7.12 -3.67 -1.88
C ASP A 96 -5.67 -4.15 -1.87
N VAL A 97 -5.31 -5.05 -2.78
CA VAL A 97 -3.90 -5.47 -2.94
C VAL A 97 -3.03 -4.29 -3.38
N ASP A 98 -3.48 -3.53 -4.37
CA ASP A 98 -2.78 -2.32 -4.84
C ASP A 98 -2.60 -1.31 -3.70
N ALA A 99 -3.63 -1.11 -2.90
CA ALA A 99 -3.60 -0.21 -1.74
C ALA A 99 -2.61 -0.69 -0.67
N LEU A 100 -2.60 -1.98 -0.34
CA LEU A 100 -1.63 -2.56 0.59
C LEU A 100 -0.20 -2.38 0.10
N VAL A 101 0.07 -2.65 -1.17
CA VAL A 101 1.41 -2.46 -1.76
C VAL A 101 1.84 -1.00 -1.67
N ALA A 102 0.94 -0.06 -1.96
CA ALA A 102 1.23 1.37 -1.83
C ALA A 102 1.53 1.75 -0.38
N TYR A 103 0.75 1.26 0.57
CA TYR A 103 0.96 1.50 1.99
C TYR A 103 2.30 0.96 2.46
N LEU A 104 2.59 -0.31 2.17
CA LEU A 104 3.84 -0.96 2.56
C LEU A 104 5.05 -0.30 1.91
N SER A 105 4.93 0.16 0.67
CA SER A 105 5.99 0.92 0.00
C SER A 105 6.24 2.28 0.65
N SER A 106 5.25 2.85 1.32
CA SER A 106 5.36 4.15 2.01
C SER A 106 6.04 4.06 3.38
N ILE A 107 6.09 2.89 3.99
CA ILE A 107 6.63 2.69 5.34
C ILE A 107 8.07 2.21 5.37
N LYS A 108 8.78 2.29 4.27
CA LYS A 108 10.18 1.85 4.20
C LYS A 108 11.01 2.48 5.31
N ALA A 109 11.98 1.72 5.83
CA ALA A 109 12.93 2.22 6.81
C ALA A 109 13.58 3.53 6.32
N LYS A 110 13.57 4.51 7.19
CA LYS A 110 14.20 5.82 6.91
C LYS A 110 15.71 5.74 7.10
#